data_5529334dd76407d1ecb7a7d8ef0324da
#
_entry.id   5529334dd76407d1ecb7a7d8ef0324da
#
_cell.length_a   1.000
_cell.length_b   1.000
_cell.length_c   1.000
_cell.angle_alpha   90.00
_cell.angle_beta   90.00
_cell.angle_gamma   90.00
#
_symmetry.space_group_name_H-M   'P 1'
#
loop_
_entity.id
_entity.type
_entity.pdbx_description
1 polymer ?
#
loop_
_entity_poly.entity_id
_entity_poly.type
_entity_poly.pdbx_seq_one_letter_code
_entity_poly.pdbx_strand_id
1 'polypeptide(L)'
;MAMIADLKKELEREAEEENIPILRRAERKLLLEAAAAADPKKILEVGTATGYSALFLAEHFPLAEIDTIEIDALRNERAVSVMQAAGFERRVRCHLGDAGEVLSALAGPYDFVYLDGPKGQYLRHLKLIEPKLSGNAVIAADNVLFRGLVRSGEPVAHRYRTLVTRLREYLEYVEAHYDTVIHEEGDGLAVSRKIRK
;
A
#
# COMPACT_ATOMS: atom_id res chain seq x y z
N MET A 1 6.58 20.27 11.56
CA MET A 1 5.90 19.22 12.38
C MET A 1 4.44 19.57 12.69
N ALA A 2 4.11 20.78 13.17
CA ALA A 2 2.70 21.14 13.43
C ALA A 2 1.80 21.03 12.19
N MET A 3 2.21 21.57 11.05
CA MET A 3 1.48 21.55 9.79
C MET A 3 1.13 20.12 9.30
N ILE A 4 2.05 19.16 9.36
CA ILE A 4 1.78 17.77 8.97
C ILE A 4 0.76 17.11 9.90
N ALA A 5 0.85 17.40 11.21
CA ALA A 5 -0.12 16.90 12.19
C ALA A 5 -1.53 17.44 11.92
N ASP A 6 -1.64 18.71 11.49
CA ASP A 6 -2.93 19.32 11.15
C ASP A 6 -3.50 18.76 9.84
N LEU A 7 -2.66 18.56 8.81
CA LEU A 7 -3.06 17.88 7.56
C LEU A 7 -3.57 16.45 7.83
N LYS A 8 -2.89 15.69 8.70
CA LYS A 8 -3.36 14.34 9.07
C LYS A 8 -4.73 14.36 9.74
N LYS A 9 -4.97 15.31 10.66
CA LYS A 9 -6.29 15.46 11.30
C LYS A 9 -7.37 15.85 10.31
N GLU A 10 -7.05 16.73 9.36
CA GLU A 10 -7.96 17.13 8.29
C GLU A 10 -8.35 15.91 7.44
N LEU A 11 -7.37 15.13 6.98
CA LEU A 11 -7.61 13.90 6.21
C LEU A 11 -8.40 12.84 7.01
N GLU A 12 -8.13 12.69 8.31
CA GLU A 12 -8.89 11.80 9.19
C GLU A 12 -10.37 12.23 9.27
N ARG A 13 -10.64 13.53 9.39
CA ARG A 13 -11.99 14.07 9.40
C ARG A 13 -12.68 13.87 8.05
N GLU A 14 -12.03 14.21 6.94
CA GLU A 14 -12.56 13.98 5.58
C GLU A 14 -12.90 12.51 5.35
N ALA A 15 -12.03 11.61 5.80
CA ALA A 15 -12.23 10.17 5.69
C ALA A 15 -13.49 9.69 6.46
N GLU A 16 -13.75 10.25 7.64
CA GLU A 16 -14.96 9.95 8.41
C GLU A 16 -16.21 10.52 7.74
N GLU A 17 -16.17 11.76 7.24
CA GLU A 17 -17.31 12.45 6.61
C GLU A 17 -17.70 11.81 5.27
N GLU A 18 -16.72 11.40 4.46
CA GLU A 18 -16.92 10.86 3.11
C GLU A 18 -16.84 9.32 3.03
N ASN A 19 -16.64 8.64 4.17
CA ASN A 19 -16.42 7.18 4.25
C ASN A 19 -15.26 6.70 3.35
N ILE A 20 -14.17 7.47 3.29
CA ILE A 20 -12.96 7.09 2.58
C ILE A 20 -12.11 6.19 3.49
N PRO A 21 -11.74 4.97 3.04
CA PRO A 21 -10.85 4.15 3.83
C PRO A 21 -9.45 4.77 3.88
N ILE A 22 -8.90 4.93 5.08
CA ILE A 22 -7.53 5.39 5.31
C ILE A 22 -6.83 4.44 6.27
N LEU A 23 -5.49 4.50 6.31
CA LEU A 23 -4.64 3.72 7.20
C LEU A 23 -5.07 3.87 8.67
N ARG A 24 -5.57 2.81 9.28
CA ARG A 24 -6.07 2.82 10.64
C ARG A 24 -4.94 2.98 11.65
N ARG A 25 -5.25 3.58 12.78
CA ARG A 25 -4.26 3.85 13.84
C ARG A 25 -3.52 2.59 14.31
N ALA A 26 -4.23 1.46 14.41
CA ALA A 26 -3.64 0.18 14.81
C ALA A 26 -2.65 -0.38 13.77
N GLU A 27 -2.87 -0.10 12.49
CA GLU A 27 -2.07 -0.61 11.37
C GLU A 27 -0.81 0.24 11.12
N ARG A 28 -0.79 1.50 11.58
CA ARG A 28 0.32 2.45 11.36
C ARG A 28 1.66 1.92 11.88
N LYS A 29 1.66 1.30 13.05
CA LYS A 29 2.88 0.74 13.65
C LYS A 29 3.43 -0.39 12.82
N LEU A 30 2.59 -1.34 12.40
CA LEU A 30 2.99 -2.48 11.57
C LEU A 30 3.52 -2.02 10.21
N LEU A 31 2.87 -1.04 9.57
CA LEU A 31 3.33 -0.47 8.30
C LEU A 31 4.71 0.18 8.44
N LEU A 32 4.95 0.95 9.53
CA LEU A 32 6.25 1.55 9.78
C LEU A 32 7.34 0.52 10.05
N GLU A 33 7.05 -0.50 10.84
CA GLU A 33 8.01 -1.58 11.12
C GLU A 33 8.36 -2.35 9.84
N ALA A 34 7.36 -2.63 8.98
CA ALA A 34 7.58 -3.27 7.70
C ALA A 34 8.44 -2.39 6.76
N ALA A 35 8.13 -1.09 6.66
CA ALA A 35 8.90 -0.17 5.84
C ALA A 35 10.32 0.05 6.37
N ALA A 36 10.49 0.23 7.68
CA ALA A 36 11.81 0.42 8.31
C ALA A 36 12.73 -0.78 8.10
N ALA A 37 12.18 -1.99 8.01
CA ALA A 37 12.95 -3.20 7.73
C ALA A 37 13.61 -3.21 6.34
N ALA A 38 13.11 -2.39 5.39
CA ALA A 38 13.68 -2.22 4.06
C ALA A 38 14.73 -1.10 4.00
N ASP A 39 14.79 -0.20 4.99
CA ASP A 39 15.57 1.07 4.97
C ASP A 39 15.37 1.80 3.64
N PRO A 40 14.12 2.20 3.31
CA PRO A 40 13.75 2.51 1.94
C PRO A 40 14.31 3.85 1.47
N LYS A 41 14.88 3.85 0.28
CA LYS A 41 15.21 5.05 -0.52
C LYS A 41 14.16 5.31 -1.59
N LYS A 42 13.45 4.25 -2.02
CA LYS A 42 12.37 4.37 -2.98
C LYS A 42 11.19 3.50 -2.57
N ILE A 43 10.04 4.14 -2.40
CA ILE A 43 8.78 3.52 -1.98
C ILE A 43 7.79 3.55 -3.14
N LEU A 44 7.02 2.50 -3.29
CA LEU A 44 5.89 2.41 -4.20
C LEU A 44 4.62 2.12 -3.39
N GLU A 45 3.58 2.88 -3.64
CA GLU A 45 2.25 2.65 -3.09
C GLU A 45 1.22 2.46 -4.19
N VAL A 46 0.33 1.48 -4.03
CA VAL A 46 -0.84 1.28 -4.89
C VAL A 46 -2.09 1.49 -4.06
N GLY A 47 -2.83 2.54 -4.35
CA GLY A 47 -4.00 3.00 -3.59
C GLY A 47 -3.67 4.22 -2.73
N THR A 48 -3.52 5.39 -3.37
CA THR A 48 -3.22 6.65 -2.68
C THR A 48 -4.39 7.16 -1.85
N ALA A 49 -5.63 6.94 -2.33
CA ALA A 49 -6.83 7.64 -1.84
C ALA A 49 -6.56 9.15 -1.74
N THR A 50 -6.83 9.79 -0.61
CA THR A 50 -6.58 11.22 -0.39
C THR A 50 -5.15 11.54 0.07
N GLY A 51 -4.24 10.55 0.08
CA GLY A 51 -2.82 10.74 0.36
C GLY A 51 -2.38 10.53 1.79
N TYR A 52 -3.23 9.97 2.67
CA TYR A 52 -2.91 9.80 4.08
C TYR A 52 -1.68 8.91 4.33
N SER A 53 -1.65 7.71 3.75
CA SER A 53 -0.56 6.75 3.88
C SER A 53 0.73 7.25 3.22
N ALA A 54 0.63 7.87 2.03
CA ALA A 54 1.77 8.51 1.38
C ALA A 54 2.38 9.64 2.23
N LEU A 55 1.54 10.51 2.82
CA LEU A 55 1.98 11.56 3.75
C LEU A 55 2.65 10.98 4.98
N PHE A 56 2.07 9.91 5.55
CA PHE A 56 2.58 9.23 6.72
C PHE A 56 3.95 8.59 6.45
N LEU A 57 4.12 7.88 5.34
CA LEU A 57 5.40 7.30 4.93
C LEU A 57 6.43 8.40 4.64
N ALA A 58 6.04 9.46 3.94
CA ALA A 58 6.91 10.59 3.64
C ALA A 58 7.44 11.30 4.89
N GLU A 59 6.63 11.45 5.93
CA GLU A 59 7.04 12.03 7.21
C GLU A 59 8.11 11.18 7.92
N HIS A 60 7.95 9.84 7.91
CA HIS A 60 8.82 8.93 8.64
C HIS A 60 10.09 8.54 7.87
N PHE A 61 10.05 8.61 6.54
CA PHE A 61 11.19 8.31 5.68
C PHE A 61 11.60 9.56 4.87
N PRO A 62 12.25 10.55 5.49
CA PRO A 62 12.49 11.86 4.89
C PRO A 62 13.44 11.83 3.68
N LEU A 63 14.24 10.77 3.53
CA LEU A 63 15.17 10.58 2.41
C LEU A 63 14.58 9.72 1.28
N ALA A 64 13.40 9.14 1.47
CA ALA A 64 12.77 8.29 0.47
C ALA A 64 12.03 9.12 -0.59
N GLU A 65 12.17 8.71 -1.86
CA GLU A 65 11.25 9.07 -2.94
C GLU A 65 10.05 8.12 -2.90
N ILE A 66 8.85 8.64 -3.17
CA ILE A 66 7.61 7.88 -3.14
C ILE A 66 6.88 8.05 -4.47
N ASP A 67 6.58 6.95 -5.13
CA ASP A 67 5.61 6.88 -6.22
C ASP A 67 4.31 6.29 -5.65
N THR A 68 3.18 7.00 -5.76
CA THR A 68 1.87 6.52 -5.31
C THR A 68 0.85 6.64 -6.42
N ILE A 69 -0.09 5.67 -6.52
CA ILE A 69 -0.97 5.50 -7.67
C ILE A 69 -2.43 5.52 -7.23
N GLU A 70 -3.23 6.37 -7.87
CA GLU A 70 -4.68 6.50 -7.65
C GLU A 70 -5.42 6.53 -8.99
N ILE A 71 -6.53 5.80 -9.07
CA ILE A 71 -7.36 5.75 -10.27
C ILE A 71 -8.43 6.86 -10.28
N ASP A 72 -8.86 7.32 -9.10
CA ASP A 72 -9.86 8.37 -8.95
C ASP A 72 -9.21 9.75 -9.08
N ALA A 73 -9.66 10.53 -10.04
CA ALA A 73 -9.08 11.84 -10.34
C ALA A 73 -9.21 12.84 -9.17
N LEU A 74 -10.36 12.86 -8.48
CA LEU A 74 -10.61 13.80 -7.38
C LEU A 74 -9.74 13.45 -6.16
N ARG A 75 -9.61 12.15 -5.84
CA ARG A 75 -8.75 11.68 -4.77
C ARG A 75 -7.28 11.96 -5.08
N ASN A 76 -6.86 11.72 -6.32
CA ASN A 76 -5.49 12.03 -6.75
C ASN A 76 -5.19 13.52 -6.66
N GLU A 77 -6.10 14.39 -7.11
CA GLU A 77 -5.98 15.85 -6.98
C GLU A 77 -5.85 16.27 -5.51
N ARG A 78 -6.67 15.68 -4.63
CA ARG A 78 -6.56 15.91 -3.19
C ARG A 78 -5.20 15.47 -2.64
N ALA A 79 -4.72 14.28 -3.01
CA ALA A 79 -3.40 13.80 -2.60
C ALA A 79 -2.26 14.72 -3.06
N VAL A 80 -2.29 15.19 -4.30
CA VAL A 80 -1.32 16.17 -4.82
C VAL A 80 -1.34 17.45 -3.98
N SER A 81 -2.52 18.00 -3.68
CA SER A 81 -2.68 19.18 -2.82
C SER A 81 -2.09 18.97 -1.43
N VAL A 82 -2.31 17.79 -0.83
CA VAL A 82 -1.74 17.42 0.48
C VAL A 82 -0.21 17.38 0.43
N MET A 83 0.37 16.78 -0.61
CA MET A 83 1.84 16.71 -0.75
C MET A 83 2.45 18.09 -0.94
N GLN A 84 1.80 18.97 -1.70
CA GLN A 84 2.23 20.37 -1.87
C GLN A 84 2.16 21.13 -0.53
N ALA A 85 1.05 21.03 0.20
CA ALA A 85 0.89 21.67 1.50
C ALA A 85 1.90 21.17 2.53
N ALA A 86 2.30 19.89 2.45
CA ALA A 86 3.32 19.29 3.31
C ALA A 86 4.77 19.64 2.88
N GLY A 87 4.97 20.21 1.67
CA GLY A 87 6.29 20.47 1.10
C GLY A 87 6.99 19.19 0.59
N PHE A 88 6.21 18.16 0.24
CA PHE A 88 6.73 16.86 -0.20
C PHE A 88 6.61 16.63 -1.71
N GLU A 89 6.12 17.59 -2.49
CA GLU A 89 5.86 17.51 -3.93
C GLU A 89 7.09 17.15 -4.76
N ARG A 90 8.30 17.42 -4.24
CA ARG A 90 9.55 17.09 -4.95
C ARG A 90 9.96 15.63 -4.84
N ARG A 91 9.46 14.91 -3.83
CA ARG A 91 9.83 13.52 -3.55
C ARG A 91 8.67 12.54 -3.48
N VAL A 92 7.43 13.04 -3.45
CA VAL A 92 6.21 12.24 -3.54
C VAL A 92 5.51 12.56 -4.87
N ARG A 93 5.41 11.57 -5.74
CA ARG A 93 4.77 11.67 -7.05
C ARG A 93 3.46 10.92 -7.03
N CYS A 94 2.35 11.65 -7.13
CA CYS A 94 1.01 11.08 -7.24
C CYS A 94 0.69 10.82 -8.72
N HIS A 95 0.56 9.55 -9.08
CA HIS A 95 0.25 9.11 -10.45
C HIS A 95 -1.25 8.84 -10.58
N LEU A 96 -1.93 9.53 -11.48
CA LEU A 96 -3.32 9.26 -11.83
C LEU A 96 -3.40 8.18 -12.90
N GLY A 97 -4.13 7.10 -12.65
CA GLY A 97 -4.40 6.07 -13.65
C GLY A 97 -4.64 4.67 -13.09
N ASP A 98 -4.91 3.71 -13.99
CA ASP A 98 -4.97 2.29 -13.62
C ASP A 98 -3.59 1.81 -13.15
N ALA A 99 -3.57 1.13 -12.00
CA ALA A 99 -2.31 0.70 -11.41
C ALA A 99 -1.52 -0.25 -12.32
N GLY A 100 -2.18 -1.12 -13.09
CA GLY A 100 -1.49 -2.02 -14.02
C GLY A 100 -0.79 -1.28 -15.15
N GLU A 101 -1.37 -0.18 -15.65
CA GLU A 101 -0.77 0.66 -16.70
C GLU A 101 0.39 1.48 -16.11
N VAL A 102 0.14 2.18 -15.00
CA VAL A 102 1.16 3.01 -14.35
C VAL A 102 2.35 2.18 -13.90
N LEU A 103 2.11 1.03 -13.24
CA LEU A 103 3.17 0.11 -12.82
C LEU A 103 4.04 -0.37 -13.98
N SER A 104 3.45 -0.57 -15.16
CA SER A 104 4.21 -0.98 -16.35
C SER A 104 5.21 0.07 -16.80
N ALA A 105 4.88 1.36 -16.66
CA ALA A 105 5.69 2.50 -17.07
C ALA A 105 6.74 2.93 -16.02
N LEU A 106 6.49 2.67 -14.74
CA LEU A 106 7.39 3.10 -13.66
C LEU A 106 8.70 2.32 -13.67
N ALA A 107 9.79 2.99 -13.27
CA ALA A 107 11.13 2.40 -13.14
C ALA A 107 11.52 2.24 -11.67
N GLY A 108 12.05 1.03 -11.32
CA GLY A 108 12.64 0.74 -10.01
C GLY A 108 14.10 1.25 -9.86
N PRO A 109 14.87 0.71 -8.91
CA PRO A 109 14.42 -0.32 -7.96
C PRO A 109 13.60 0.26 -6.79
N TYR A 110 12.60 -0.47 -6.33
CA TYR A 110 11.82 -0.16 -5.14
C TYR A 110 12.29 -0.99 -3.96
N ASP A 111 12.48 -0.34 -2.80
CA ASP A 111 12.90 -0.99 -1.56
C ASP A 111 11.69 -1.39 -0.71
N PHE A 112 10.64 -0.57 -0.75
CA PHE A 112 9.40 -0.87 -0.07
C PHE A 112 8.20 -0.69 -1.02
N VAL A 113 7.27 -1.64 -0.95
CA VAL A 113 6.03 -1.61 -1.72
C VAL A 113 4.85 -1.76 -0.77
N TYR A 114 3.88 -0.85 -0.86
CA TYR A 114 2.62 -0.94 -0.12
C TYR A 114 1.45 -1.15 -1.09
N LEU A 115 0.78 -2.30 -0.97
CA LEU A 115 -0.40 -2.66 -1.75
C LEU A 115 -1.65 -2.45 -0.89
N ASP A 116 -2.36 -1.37 -1.14
CA ASP A 116 -3.65 -1.02 -0.51
C ASP A 116 -4.71 -0.60 -1.54
N GLY A 117 -4.57 -1.09 -2.75
CA GLY A 117 -5.49 -0.84 -3.85
C GLY A 117 -6.53 -1.96 -4.01
N PRO A 118 -6.93 -2.27 -5.27
CA PRO A 118 -7.93 -3.30 -5.57
C PRO A 118 -7.39 -4.70 -5.25
N LYS A 119 -7.85 -5.27 -4.15
CA LYS A 119 -7.36 -6.51 -3.53
C LYS A 119 -7.39 -7.72 -4.48
N GLY A 120 -8.35 -7.78 -5.39
CA GLY A 120 -8.40 -8.80 -6.43
C GLY A 120 -7.29 -8.73 -7.49
N GLN A 121 -6.45 -7.69 -7.47
CA GLN A 121 -5.36 -7.49 -8.41
C GLN A 121 -3.96 -7.58 -7.78
N TYR A 122 -3.84 -7.87 -6.51
CA TYR A 122 -2.56 -7.88 -5.79
C TYR A 122 -1.49 -8.76 -6.46
N LEU A 123 -1.83 -9.98 -6.85
CA LEU A 123 -0.88 -10.86 -7.54
C LEU A 123 -0.46 -10.31 -8.90
N ARG A 124 -1.42 -9.74 -9.66
CA ARG A 124 -1.11 -9.08 -10.94
C ARG A 124 -0.17 -7.90 -10.76
N HIS A 125 -0.46 -7.03 -9.79
CA HIS A 125 0.40 -5.87 -9.48
C HIS A 125 1.78 -6.33 -9.01
N LEU A 126 1.87 -7.31 -8.10
CA LEU A 126 3.13 -7.86 -7.65
C LEU A 126 3.99 -8.36 -8.81
N LYS A 127 3.39 -9.11 -9.77
CA LYS A 127 4.11 -9.59 -10.96
C LYS A 127 4.70 -8.47 -11.82
N LEU A 128 4.02 -7.32 -11.93
CA LEU A 128 4.53 -6.14 -12.63
C LEU A 128 5.66 -5.43 -11.87
N ILE A 129 5.63 -5.53 -10.54
CA ILE A 129 6.59 -4.88 -9.64
C ILE A 129 7.84 -5.74 -9.43
N GLU A 130 7.74 -7.06 -9.43
CA GLU A 130 8.85 -8.00 -9.14
C GLU A 130 10.17 -7.70 -9.88
N PRO A 131 10.16 -7.40 -11.19
CA PRO A 131 11.40 -7.04 -11.91
C PRO A 131 12.02 -5.72 -11.46
N LYS A 132 11.26 -4.92 -10.68
CA LYS A 132 11.60 -3.57 -10.23
C LYS A 132 11.88 -3.51 -8.74
N LEU A 133 11.97 -4.66 -8.06
CA LEU A 133 12.30 -4.74 -6.65
C LEU A 133 13.81 -4.75 -6.42
N SER A 134 14.26 -4.02 -5.41
CA SER A 134 15.65 -4.11 -4.94
C SER A 134 15.95 -5.49 -4.32
N GLY A 135 17.23 -5.76 -4.03
CA GLY A 135 17.67 -7.05 -3.50
C GLY A 135 17.14 -7.35 -2.08
N ASN A 136 16.78 -6.33 -1.32
CA ASN A 136 16.27 -6.42 0.05
C ASN A 136 14.85 -5.87 0.19
N ALA A 137 14.11 -5.82 -0.91
CA ALA A 137 12.78 -5.25 -0.93
C ALA A 137 11.81 -5.95 0.04
N VAL A 138 10.95 -5.13 0.64
CA VAL A 138 9.83 -5.56 1.48
C VAL A 138 8.52 -5.14 0.83
N ILE A 139 7.55 -6.04 0.76
CA ILE A 139 6.21 -5.81 0.25
C ILE A 139 5.24 -5.95 1.42
N ALA A 140 4.46 -4.92 1.68
CA ALA A 140 3.33 -4.94 2.60
C ALA A 140 2.01 -4.90 1.80
N ALA A 141 1.11 -5.86 2.03
CA ALA A 141 -0.20 -5.89 1.40
C ALA A 141 -1.29 -5.89 2.47
N ASP A 142 -2.18 -4.91 2.38
CA ASP A 142 -3.21 -4.69 3.39
C ASP A 142 -4.50 -5.47 3.11
N ASN A 143 -5.23 -5.76 4.18
CA ASN A 143 -6.53 -6.45 4.20
C ASN A 143 -6.53 -7.82 3.48
N VAL A 144 -5.43 -8.55 3.56
CA VAL A 144 -5.27 -9.84 2.87
C VAL A 144 -6.16 -10.95 3.41
N LEU A 145 -6.68 -10.81 4.63
CA LEU A 145 -7.59 -11.79 5.23
C LEU A 145 -9.06 -11.53 4.93
N PHE A 146 -9.39 -10.32 4.51
CA PHE A 146 -10.74 -9.92 4.09
C PHE A 146 -11.84 -10.47 5.01
N ARG A 147 -12.01 -9.87 6.19
CA ARG A 147 -13.00 -10.28 7.20
C ARG A 147 -12.83 -11.74 7.65
N GLY A 148 -11.61 -12.27 7.60
CA GLY A 148 -11.30 -13.66 7.92
C GLY A 148 -11.72 -14.67 6.86
N LEU A 149 -12.41 -14.26 5.78
CA LEU A 149 -12.96 -15.16 4.74
C LEU A 149 -11.89 -15.89 3.94
N VAL A 150 -10.69 -15.31 3.83
CA VAL A 150 -9.59 -15.91 3.04
C VAL A 150 -9.10 -17.20 3.69
N ARG A 151 -8.99 -17.22 5.02
CA ARG A 151 -8.56 -18.41 5.81
C ARG A 151 -9.70 -19.24 6.37
N SER A 152 -10.95 -18.78 6.25
CA SER A 152 -12.10 -19.53 6.72
C SER A 152 -12.32 -20.77 5.86
N GLY A 153 -12.66 -21.89 6.48
CA GLY A 153 -13.18 -23.08 5.80
C GLY A 153 -14.66 -22.99 5.39
N GLU A 154 -15.33 -21.88 5.75
CA GLU A 154 -16.75 -21.67 5.52
C GLU A 154 -17.06 -21.31 4.06
N PRO A 155 -18.27 -21.62 3.56
CA PRO A 155 -18.70 -21.22 2.23
C PRO A 155 -18.72 -19.69 2.06
N VAL A 156 -17.99 -19.19 1.08
CA VAL A 156 -17.95 -17.77 0.78
C VAL A 156 -19.16 -17.34 -0.05
N ALA A 157 -19.86 -16.28 0.39
CA ALA A 157 -20.98 -15.71 -0.37
C ALA A 157 -20.58 -15.38 -1.82
N HIS A 158 -21.48 -15.65 -2.78
CA HIS A 158 -21.20 -15.55 -4.22
C HIS A 158 -20.49 -14.24 -4.62
N ARG A 159 -20.95 -13.11 -4.09
CA ARG A 159 -20.38 -11.76 -4.38
C ARG A 159 -18.92 -11.59 -3.96
N TYR A 160 -18.40 -12.41 -3.06
CA TYR A 160 -17.01 -12.32 -2.56
C TYR A 160 -16.09 -13.43 -3.09
N ARG A 161 -16.64 -14.46 -3.76
CA ARG A 161 -15.86 -15.64 -4.19
C ARG A 161 -14.63 -15.28 -5.00
N THR A 162 -14.80 -14.47 -6.04
CA THR A 162 -13.68 -14.07 -6.91
C THR A 162 -12.60 -13.33 -6.13
N LEU A 163 -12.99 -12.39 -5.25
CA LEU A 163 -12.04 -11.64 -4.44
C LEU A 163 -11.26 -12.54 -3.49
N VAL A 164 -11.97 -13.42 -2.77
CA VAL A 164 -11.34 -14.36 -1.82
C VAL A 164 -10.41 -15.32 -2.56
N THR A 165 -10.81 -15.85 -3.72
CA THR A 165 -9.94 -16.69 -4.56
C THR A 165 -8.67 -15.94 -4.96
N ARG A 166 -8.77 -14.69 -5.42
CA ARG A 166 -7.60 -13.89 -5.82
C ARG A 166 -6.67 -13.57 -4.66
N LEU A 167 -7.21 -13.32 -3.47
CA LEU A 167 -6.40 -13.12 -2.27
C LEU A 167 -5.70 -14.42 -1.84
N ARG A 168 -6.35 -15.57 -1.94
CA ARG A 168 -5.71 -16.88 -1.70
C ARG A 168 -4.56 -17.12 -2.68
N GLU A 169 -4.77 -16.91 -3.97
CA GLU A 169 -3.73 -17.01 -5.00
C GLU A 169 -2.53 -16.09 -4.68
N TYR A 170 -2.80 -14.86 -4.20
CA TYR A 170 -1.76 -13.93 -3.78
C TYR A 170 -0.97 -14.46 -2.58
N LEU A 171 -1.66 -14.91 -1.52
CA LEU A 171 -1.00 -15.42 -0.32
C LEU A 171 -0.19 -16.69 -0.60
N GLU A 172 -0.76 -17.66 -1.34
CA GLU A 172 -0.03 -18.86 -1.78
C GLU A 172 1.25 -18.49 -2.54
N TYR A 173 1.17 -17.47 -3.40
CA TYR A 173 2.32 -17.02 -4.17
C TYR A 173 3.39 -16.39 -3.29
N VAL A 174 3.04 -15.46 -2.40
CA VAL A 174 4.05 -14.79 -1.56
C VAL A 174 4.64 -15.72 -0.51
N GLU A 175 3.87 -16.63 0.05
CA GLU A 175 4.36 -17.67 0.99
C GLU A 175 5.32 -18.65 0.30
N ALA A 176 5.15 -18.92 -1.01
CA ALA A 176 6.04 -19.83 -1.75
C ALA A 176 7.34 -19.14 -2.24
N HIS A 177 7.35 -17.82 -2.44
CA HIS A 177 8.45 -17.11 -3.13
C HIS A 177 9.16 -16.05 -2.27
N TYR A 178 8.61 -15.71 -1.10
CA TYR A 178 9.11 -14.70 -0.18
C TYR A 178 9.14 -15.25 1.24
N ASP A 179 9.95 -14.65 2.10
CA ASP A 179 9.83 -14.82 3.55
C ASP A 179 8.66 -13.94 4.02
N THR A 180 7.52 -14.58 4.23
CA THR A 180 6.24 -13.89 4.46
C THR A 180 5.71 -14.13 5.88
N VAL A 181 5.38 -13.03 6.55
CA VAL A 181 4.65 -13.03 7.82
C VAL A 181 3.31 -12.35 7.62
N ILE A 182 2.23 -12.98 8.07
CA ILE A 182 0.89 -12.41 8.04
C ILE A 182 0.51 -11.98 9.46
N HIS A 183 0.39 -10.68 9.67
CA HIS A 183 -0.14 -10.08 10.89
C HIS A 183 -1.66 -10.10 10.82
N GLU A 184 -2.30 -10.75 11.80
CA GLU A 184 -3.77 -10.98 11.77
C GLU A 184 -4.57 -9.83 12.38
N GLU A 185 -3.90 -8.78 12.86
CA GLU A 185 -4.56 -7.59 13.38
C GLU A 185 -5.37 -6.89 12.26
N GLY A 186 -6.58 -6.49 12.60
CA GLY A 186 -7.51 -5.89 11.64
C GLY A 186 -7.98 -6.88 10.56
N ASP A 187 -7.83 -6.50 9.30
CA ASP A 187 -8.14 -7.34 8.13
C ASP A 187 -6.91 -8.07 7.55
N GLY A 188 -5.81 -8.07 8.30
CA GLY A 188 -4.55 -8.76 7.99
C GLY A 188 -3.61 -7.97 7.09
N LEU A 189 -2.35 -7.85 7.56
CA LEU A 189 -1.23 -7.29 6.78
C LEU A 189 -0.23 -8.40 6.45
N ALA A 190 -0.03 -8.70 5.17
CA ALA A 190 1.03 -9.59 4.73
C ALA A 190 2.31 -8.79 4.49
N VAL A 191 3.39 -9.13 5.21
CA VAL A 191 4.73 -8.56 5.04
C VAL A 191 5.63 -9.62 4.44
N SER A 192 6.04 -9.41 3.20
CA SER A 192 6.82 -10.35 2.39
C SER A 192 8.20 -9.78 2.08
N ARG A 193 9.26 -10.45 2.48
CA ARG A 193 10.64 -10.06 2.22
C ARG A 193 11.24 -10.91 1.11
N LYS A 194 12.00 -10.27 0.21
CA LYS A 194 12.70 -10.99 -0.84
C LYS A 194 13.73 -11.95 -0.22
N ILE A 195 13.65 -13.22 -0.57
CA ILE A 195 14.63 -14.22 -0.12
C ILE A 195 15.97 -13.91 -0.80
N ARG A 196 17.01 -13.62 -0.02
CA ARG A 196 18.36 -13.47 -0.55
C ARG A 196 18.84 -14.83 -1.06
N LYS A 197 19.10 -14.92 -2.35
CA LYS A 197 19.78 -16.08 -2.95
C LYS A 197 21.28 -15.96 -2.73
#